data_bd580cdb0faafbbd1b30034ed3f55d64
#
_entry.id   bd580cdb0faafbbd1b30034ed3f55d64
#
_cell.length_a   1.000
_cell.length_b   1.000
_cell.length_c   1.000
_cell.angle_alpha   90.00
_cell.angle_beta   90.00
_cell.angle_gamma   90.00
#
_symmetry.space_group_name_H-M   'P 1'
#
loop_
_entity.id
_entity.type
_entity.pdbx_description
1 polymer ?
#
loop_
_entity_poly.entity_id
_entity_poly.type
_entity_poly.pdbx_seq_one_letter_code
_entity_poly.pdbx_strand_id
1 'polypeptide(L)'
;VELRTPDAQSDPEIVLAFVEYIHALVEDLTARHADGEEPTRLRRELLDENKWRAIRHGHDASFITPNAEETVELAAFVDRECDRLGVDGLRTVFERDSGSQRQRQLMDKAGMDALCESLLL
;
A
#
# COMPACT_ATOMS: atom_id res chain seq x y z
N VAL A 1 2.27 -14.86 -11.41
CA VAL A 1 2.48 -13.43 -11.05
C VAL A 1 3.35 -13.37 -9.81
N GLU A 2 4.39 -12.55 -9.82
CA GLU A 2 5.27 -12.33 -8.67
C GLU A 2 5.18 -10.86 -8.27
N LEU A 3 4.89 -10.59 -6.98
CA LEU A 3 4.83 -9.26 -6.40
C LEU A 3 6.01 -9.07 -5.47
N ARG A 4 6.92 -8.14 -5.81
CA ARG A 4 8.15 -7.86 -5.05
C ARG A 4 8.12 -6.53 -4.32
N THR A 5 7.02 -5.78 -4.40
CA THR A 5 6.93 -4.44 -3.83
C THR A 5 6.67 -4.42 -2.33
N PRO A 6 5.80 -5.31 -1.76
CA PRO A 6 5.57 -5.32 -0.33
C PRO A 6 6.83 -5.70 0.43
N ASP A 7 7.12 -4.96 1.49
CA ASP A 7 8.20 -5.25 2.43
C ASP A 7 7.80 -6.41 3.35
N ALA A 8 8.78 -7.03 4.01
CA ALA A 8 8.52 -8.07 5.00
C ALA A 8 7.71 -7.50 6.18
N GLN A 9 6.64 -8.19 6.54
CA GLN A 9 5.76 -7.80 7.64
C GLN A 9 5.89 -8.81 8.79
N SER A 10 6.03 -8.30 10.01
CA SER A 10 6.03 -9.10 11.24
C SER A 10 4.63 -9.35 11.80
N ASP A 11 3.61 -8.65 11.29
CA ASP A 11 2.22 -8.75 11.73
C ASP A 11 1.43 -9.62 10.74
N PRO A 12 0.96 -10.83 11.15
CA PRO A 12 0.20 -11.71 10.26
C PRO A 12 -1.11 -11.11 9.75
N GLU A 13 -1.76 -10.23 10.51
CA GLU A 13 -2.99 -9.58 10.08
C GLU A 13 -2.72 -8.63 8.90
N ILE A 14 -1.60 -7.91 8.94
CA ILE A 14 -1.18 -7.07 7.80
C ILE A 14 -0.85 -7.92 6.57
N VAL A 15 -0.20 -9.07 6.76
CA VAL A 15 0.07 -10.02 5.67
C VAL A 15 -1.24 -10.50 5.04
N LEU A 16 -2.21 -10.90 5.84
CA LEU A 16 -3.52 -11.35 5.36
C LEU A 16 -4.27 -10.25 4.62
N ALA A 17 -4.24 -9.02 5.11
CA ALA A 17 -4.84 -7.86 4.46
C ALA A 17 -4.24 -7.58 3.08
N PHE A 18 -2.91 -7.67 2.95
CA PHE A 18 -2.26 -7.57 1.64
C PHE A 18 -2.62 -8.72 0.70
N VAL A 19 -2.67 -9.95 1.23
CA VAL A 19 -3.07 -11.12 0.43
C VAL A 19 -4.49 -10.97 -0.10
N GLU A 20 -5.44 -10.54 0.75
CA GLU A 20 -6.82 -10.28 0.35
C GLU A 20 -6.89 -9.28 -0.81
N TYR A 21 -6.26 -8.12 -0.65
CA TYR A 21 -6.23 -7.08 -1.68
C TYR A 21 -5.59 -7.56 -2.99
N ILE A 22 -4.42 -8.20 -2.90
CA ILE A 22 -3.69 -8.71 -4.06
C ILE A 22 -4.48 -9.77 -4.81
N HIS A 23 -5.14 -10.68 -4.08
CA HIS A 23 -5.99 -11.71 -4.67
C HIS A 23 -7.14 -11.09 -5.46
N ALA A 24 -7.89 -10.19 -4.83
CA ALA A 24 -9.00 -9.50 -5.48
C ALA A 24 -8.55 -8.67 -6.70
N LEU A 25 -7.40 -8.00 -6.60
CA LEU A 25 -6.83 -7.25 -7.72
C LEU A 25 -6.46 -8.17 -8.90
N VAL A 26 -5.87 -9.33 -8.63
CA VAL A 26 -5.52 -10.31 -9.68
C VAL A 26 -6.78 -10.88 -10.33
N GLU A 27 -7.82 -11.18 -9.56
CA GLU A 27 -9.10 -11.64 -10.11
C GLU A 27 -9.76 -10.58 -11.00
N ASP A 28 -9.84 -9.32 -10.54
CA ASP A 28 -10.35 -8.19 -11.34
C ASP A 28 -9.60 -8.01 -12.65
N LEU A 29 -8.26 -7.97 -12.58
CA LEU A 29 -7.43 -7.82 -13.78
C LEU A 29 -7.55 -9.00 -14.74
N THR A 30 -7.73 -10.20 -14.22
CA THR A 30 -7.93 -11.41 -15.04
C THR A 30 -9.27 -11.37 -15.76
N ALA A 31 -10.34 -10.97 -15.07
CA ALA A 31 -11.67 -10.81 -15.65
C ALA A 31 -11.67 -9.75 -16.76
N ARG A 32 -11.12 -8.56 -16.47
CA ARG A 32 -11.01 -7.46 -17.44
C ARG A 32 -10.19 -7.86 -18.68
N HIS A 33 -9.10 -8.58 -18.47
CA HIS A 33 -8.32 -9.11 -19.61
C HIS A 33 -9.12 -10.12 -20.45
N ALA A 34 -9.90 -10.99 -19.83
CA ALA A 34 -10.76 -11.94 -20.53
C ALA A 34 -11.86 -11.23 -21.34
N ASP A 35 -12.36 -10.08 -20.84
CA ASP A 35 -13.34 -9.23 -21.52
C ASP A 35 -12.71 -8.35 -22.64
N GLY A 36 -11.39 -8.46 -22.85
CA GLY A 36 -10.67 -7.73 -23.91
C GLY A 36 -10.34 -6.28 -23.54
N GLU A 37 -10.38 -5.91 -22.28
CA GLU A 37 -9.94 -4.59 -21.84
C GLU A 37 -8.42 -4.43 -22.00
N GLU A 38 -8.03 -3.38 -22.72
CA GLU A 38 -6.62 -3.02 -22.83
C GLU A 38 -6.14 -2.30 -21.54
N PRO A 39 -5.01 -2.73 -20.96
CA PRO A 39 -4.51 -2.10 -19.74
C PRO A 39 -4.09 -0.65 -20.00
N THR A 40 -4.45 0.25 -19.11
CA THR A 40 -3.98 1.64 -19.15
C THR A 40 -2.47 1.68 -19.02
N ARG A 41 -1.79 2.16 -20.05
CA ARG A 41 -0.34 2.37 -20.02
C ARG A 41 -0.01 3.65 -19.27
N LEU A 42 0.49 3.50 -18.06
CA LEU A 42 0.99 4.62 -17.29
C LEU A 42 2.39 5.02 -17.75
N ARG A 43 2.66 6.32 -17.81
CA ARG A 43 4.03 6.81 -18.04
C ARG A 43 4.90 6.43 -16.85
N ARG A 44 6.12 5.96 -17.14
CA ARG A 44 7.06 5.50 -16.12
C ARG A 44 7.37 6.59 -15.09
N GLU A 45 7.49 7.83 -15.56
CA GLU A 45 7.78 8.99 -14.70
C GLU A 45 6.70 9.20 -13.62
N LEU A 46 5.42 8.96 -13.97
CA LEU A 46 4.31 9.04 -12.99
C LEU A 46 4.37 7.91 -11.97
N LEU A 47 4.74 6.70 -12.39
CA LEU A 47 4.90 5.58 -11.48
C LEU A 47 6.07 5.81 -10.52
N ASP A 48 7.21 6.28 -11.04
CA ASP A 48 8.40 6.55 -10.24
C ASP A 48 8.13 7.71 -9.25
N GLU A 49 7.44 8.77 -9.67
CA GLU A 49 7.03 9.88 -8.80
C GLU A 49 6.07 9.41 -7.70
N ASN A 50 5.02 8.65 -8.02
CA ASN A 50 4.08 8.14 -7.04
C ASN A 50 4.76 7.17 -6.05
N LYS A 51 5.67 6.35 -6.52
CA LYS A 51 6.48 5.49 -5.66
C LYS A 51 7.36 6.30 -4.71
N TRP A 52 8.01 7.36 -5.21
CA TRP A 52 8.79 8.27 -4.37
C TRP A 52 7.92 8.95 -3.30
N ARG A 53 6.73 9.43 -3.67
CA ARG A 53 5.77 10.03 -2.73
C ARG A 53 5.37 9.05 -1.63
N ALA A 54 5.05 7.80 -2.00
CA ALA A 54 4.73 6.75 -1.02
C ALA A 54 5.89 6.51 -0.04
N ILE A 55 7.13 6.41 -0.55
CA ILE A 55 8.32 6.20 0.28
C ILE A 55 8.56 7.39 1.22
N ARG A 56 8.40 8.62 0.70
CA ARG A 56 8.72 9.86 1.41
C ARG A 56 7.68 10.22 2.46
N HIS A 57 6.40 10.04 2.16
CA HIS A 57 5.27 10.55 2.94
C HIS A 57 4.46 9.45 3.63
N GLY A 58 4.63 8.18 3.24
CA GLY A 58 3.87 7.06 3.84
C GLY A 58 2.37 7.26 3.67
N HIS A 59 1.63 7.20 4.78
CA HIS A 59 0.17 7.37 4.79
C HIS A 59 -0.29 8.79 4.38
N ASP A 60 0.56 9.80 4.54
CA ASP A 60 0.26 11.20 4.15
C ASP A 60 0.57 11.47 2.66
N ALA A 61 0.85 10.43 1.89
CA ALA A 61 1.13 10.59 0.47
C ALA A 61 -0.11 10.97 -0.33
N SER A 62 0.09 11.70 -1.43
CA SER A 62 -0.89 11.90 -2.48
C SER A 62 -0.35 11.40 -3.81
N PHE A 63 -1.18 10.69 -4.58
CA PHE A 63 -0.80 10.11 -5.85
C PHE A 63 -1.29 10.96 -7.02
N ILE A 64 -0.45 11.10 -8.02
CA ILE A 64 -0.81 11.71 -9.30
C ILE A 64 -1.67 10.71 -10.08
N THR A 65 -2.81 11.16 -10.57
CA THR A 65 -3.72 10.34 -11.38
C THR A 65 -3.10 9.96 -12.73
N PRO A 66 -3.59 8.89 -13.39
CA PRO A 66 -3.03 8.42 -14.67
C PRO A 66 -2.97 9.47 -15.78
N ASN A 67 -3.92 10.41 -15.80
CA ASN A 67 -3.96 11.52 -16.76
C ASN A 67 -3.05 12.70 -16.37
N ALA A 68 -2.44 12.66 -15.19
CA ALA A 68 -1.58 13.71 -14.64
C ALA A 68 -2.26 15.08 -14.39
N GLU A 69 -3.59 15.10 -14.32
CA GLU A 69 -4.37 16.34 -14.12
C GLU A 69 -4.61 16.63 -12.65
N GLU A 70 -4.65 15.61 -11.80
CA GLU A 70 -5.02 15.72 -10.40
C GLU A 70 -4.08 14.90 -9.50
N THR A 71 -4.14 15.21 -8.21
CA THR A 71 -3.59 14.37 -7.15
C THR A 71 -4.73 13.85 -6.28
N VAL A 72 -4.59 12.63 -5.79
CA VAL A 72 -5.53 11.97 -4.89
C VAL A 72 -4.80 11.59 -3.61
N GLU A 73 -5.34 11.97 -2.46
CA GLU A 73 -4.83 11.54 -1.17
C GLU A 73 -4.83 10.01 -1.08
N LEU A 74 -3.78 9.44 -0.51
CA LEU A 74 -3.64 7.97 -0.42
C LEU A 74 -4.82 7.33 0.32
N ALA A 75 -5.34 7.95 1.38
CA ALA A 75 -6.54 7.48 2.08
C ALA A 75 -7.74 7.34 1.15
N ALA A 76 -8.05 8.38 0.38
CA ALA A 76 -9.15 8.37 -0.57
C ALA A 76 -8.93 7.39 -1.73
N PHE A 77 -7.67 7.17 -2.12
CA PHE A 77 -7.32 6.14 -3.09
C PHE A 77 -7.59 4.74 -2.54
N VAL A 78 -7.16 4.45 -1.30
CA VAL A 78 -7.38 3.17 -0.61
C VAL A 78 -8.87 2.88 -0.50
N ASP A 79 -9.68 3.84 -0.03
CA ASP A 79 -11.14 3.68 0.09
C ASP A 79 -11.78 3.31 -1.23
N ARG A 80 -11.45 4.04 -2.29
CA ARG A 80 -12.00 3.79 -3.63
C ARG A 80 -11.59 2.41 -4.18
N GLU A 81 -10.35 1.98 -3.96
CA GLU A 81 -9.88 0.66 -4.42
C GLU A 81 -10.53 -0.47 -3.62
N CYS A 82 -10.69 -0.30 -2.31
CA CYS A 82 -11.41 -1.26 -1.47
C CYS A 82 -12.88 -1.41 -1.92
N ASP A 83 -13.58 -0.30 -2.15
CA ASP A 83 -14.96 -0.33 -2.66
C ASP A 83 -15.05 -0.99 -4.03
N ARG A 84 -14.12 -0.67 -4.93
CA ARG A 84 -14.08 -1.23 -6.28
C ARG A 84 -13.88 -2.74 -6.29
N LEU A 85 -13.03 -3.25 -5.40
CA LEU A 85 -12.68 -4.67 -5.31
C LEU A 85 -13.56 -5.46 -4.32
N GLY A 86 -14.37 -4.78 -3.50
CA GLY A 86 -15.19 -5.41 -2.47
C GLY A 86 -14.40 -6.03 -1.33
N VAL A 87 -13.28 -5.42 -0.94
CA VAL A 87 -12.37 -5.88 0.12
C VAL A 87 -12.08 -4.75 1.11
N ASP A 88 -11.71 -5.09 2.35
CA ASP A 88 -11.42 -4.11 3.40
C ASP A 88 -9.98 -4.17 3.94
N GLY A 89 -9.19 -5.14 3.49
CA GLY A 89 -7.85 -5.39 4.02
C GLY A 89 -6.95 -4.15 4.01
N LEU A 90 -6.91 -3.38 2.91
CA LEU A 90 -6.08 -2.16 2.86
C LEU A 90 -6.57 -1.06 3.82
N ARG A 91 -7.88 -0.92 4.09
CA ARG A 91 -8.40 0.02 5.10
C ARG A 91 -7.85 -0.35 6.47
N THR A 92 -7.93 -1.64 6.83
CA THR A 92 -7.38 -2.15 8.10
C THR A 92 -5.89 -1.82 8.26
N VAL A 93 -5.11 -1.98 7.19
CA VAL A 93 -3.67 -1.60 7.20
C VAL A 93 -3.50 -0.09 7.36
N PHE A 94 -4.33 0.70 6.66
CA PHE A 94 -4.21 2.15 6.61
C PHE A 94 -4.64 2.84 7.91
N GLU A 95 -5.57 2.26 8.65
CA GLU A 95 -6.02 2.73 9.96
C GLU A 95 -4.98 2.54 11.07
N ARG A 96 -3.98 1.70 10.84
CA ARG A 96 -2.90 1.43 11.81
C ARG A 96 -1.68 2.29 11.53
N ASP A 97 -0.94 2.61 12.59
CA ASP A 97 0.39 3.19 12.43
C ASP A 97 1.27 2.27 11.56
N SER A 98 1.95 2.84 10.58
CA SER A 98 2.90 2.09 9.78
C SER A 98 4.04 1.53 10.64
N GLY A 99 4.72 0.49 10.17
CA GLY A 99 5.88 -0.08 10.87
C GLY A 99 6.92 0.98 11.22
N SER A 100 7.19 1.91 10.29
CA SER A 100 8.14 3.01 10.51
C SER A 100 7.66 4.04 11.53
N GLN A 101 6.35 4.29 11.64
CA GLN A 101 5.78 5.16 12.68
C GLN A 101 5.91 4.50 14.04
N ARG A 102 5.51 3.23 14.17
CA ARG A 102 5.66 2.47 15.42
C ARG A 102 7.10 2.40 15.90
N GLN A 103 8.05 2.16 14.98
CA GLN A 103 9.48 2.10 15.31
C GLN A 103 9.99 3.45 15.80
N ARG A 104 9.62 4.56 15.16
CA ARG A 104 9.99 5.92 15.61
C ARG A 104 9.41 6.24 16.99
N GLN A 105 8.12 5.96 17.19
CA GLN A 105 7.47 6.15 18.48
C GLN A 105 8.13 5.35 19.61
N LEU A 106 8.50 4.09 19.33
CA LEU A 106 9.18 3.24 20.30
C LEU A 106 10.60 3.76 20.60
N MET A 107 11.33 4.16 19.55
CA MET A 107 12.65 4.75 19.68
C MET A 107 12.63 6.01 20.56
N ASP A 108 11.68 6.91 20.31
CA ASP A 108 11.53 8.17 21.04
C ASP A 108 11.13 7.93 22.50
N LYS A 109 10.31 6.92 22.76
CA LYS A 109 9.76 6.60 24.09
C LYS A 109 10.72 5.79 24.96
N ALA A 110 11.42 4.81 24.39
CA ALA A 110 12.14 3.78 25.14
C ALA A 110 13.59 3.53 24.64
N GLY A 111 14.01 4.19 23.58
CA GLY A 111 15.38 4.11 23.07
C GLY A 111 15.67 2.92 22.15
N MET A 112 16.92 2.84 21.69
CA MET A 112 17.37 1.87 20.71
C MET A 112 17.28 0.42 21.19
N ASP A 113 17.62 0.16 22.44
CA ASP A 113 17.62 -1.20 22.98
C ASP A 113 16.21 -1.81 22.95
N ALA A 114 15.21 -1.04 23.39
CA ALA A 114 13.81 -1.46 23.35
C ALA A 114 13.31 -1.66 21.90
N LEU A 115 13.75 -0.81 20.97
CA LEU A 115 13.44 -0.99 19.55
C LEU A 115 14.05 -2.29 19.01
N CYS A 116 15.31 -2.58 19.31
CA CYS A 116 15.95 -3.82 18.88
C CYS A 116 15.26 -5.06 19.48
N GLU A 117 14.90 -5.03 20.76
CA GLU A 117 14.15 -6.12 21.39
C GLU A 117 12.79 -6.36 20.76
N SER A 118 12.08 -5.29 20.35
CA SER A 118 10.76 -5.39 19.71
C SER A 118 10.81 -6.00 18.31
N LEU A 119 11.96 -6.05 17.66
CA LEU A 119 12.17 -6.65 16.33
C LEU A 119 12.64 -8.11 16.39
N LEU A 120 12.93 -8.61 17.59
CA LEU A 120 13.24 -10.03 17.80
C LEU A 120 11.90 -10.79 17.91
N LEU A 121 11.68 -11.70 16.96
CA LEU A 121 10.53 -12.61 16.93
C LEU A 121 10.72 -13.78 17.90
#